data_989fafb6e877c9b97fe3886d3790ade4
#
_entry.id   989fafb6e877c9b97fe3886d3790ade4
#
_cell.length_a   1.000
_cell.length_b   1.000
_cell.length_c   1.000
_cell.angle_alpha   90.00
_cell.angle_beta   90.00
_cell.angle_gamma   90.00
#
_symmetry.space_group_name_H-M   'P 1'
#
loop_
_entity.id
_entity.type
_entity.pdbx_description
1 polymer ?
#
loop_
_entity_poly.entity_id
_entity_poly.type
_entity_poly.pdbx_seq_one_letter_code
_entity_poly.pdbx_strand_id
1 'polypeptide(L)'
;MGCQTAQFKAHLKPGFHLVKTEVTLGLCSLIIKEEEKMADLRLLACFAHPDDEAFPVGGLLASNVAAGRRVRLLTTTLGEEGEIRQEGAATKETLGQIRRIELSCAVKALGLESHELLEYRDSGMAGWDANDHPRAYINANDYIVIERLVREIREFRPQVILTFEPGGLYGHPDHIAISKHTTTAFDLAADPTAFANQLANGLKPHAPQRLFYSARPKGFRLEWANKLRAAGEDFPLPTTEQLTHGNPPEEIHLTLDLSAHLETKMACILCHRTQVAPSWPYHRVPREVAEWVMGREYYIRARPDVPPGENVSDDVFDSIAPD
;
A
#
# COMPACT_ATOMS: atom_id res chain seq x y z
N MET A 1 -16.00 -26.58 9.03
CA MET A 1 -16.45 -27.21 10.28
C MET A 1 -17.76 -26.56 10.70
N GLY A 2 -18.76 -27.38 10.95
CA GLY A 2 -20.16 -27.23 11.12
C GLY A 2 -20.78 -25.97 11.73
N CYS A 3 -21.75 -25.51 11.01
CA CYS A 3 -22.76 -24.58 11.49
C CYS A 3 -23.67 -25.32 12.49
N GLN A 4 -23.65 -24.93 13.76
CA GLN A 4 -24.59 -25.45 14.76
C GLN A 4 -25.91 -24.70 14.65
N THR A 5 -26.94 -25.40 14.20
CA THR A 5 -28.32 -24.93 14.21
C THR A 5 -28.89 -24.96 15.63
N ALA A 6 -29.13 -23.77 16.22
CA ALA A 6 -29.93 -23.64 17.43
C ALA A 6 -31.42 -23.82 17.07
N GLN A 7 -32.06 -24.90 17.56
CA GLN A 7 -33.50 -25.10 17.44
C GLN A 7 -34.26 -24.25 18.47
N PHE A 8 -34.91 -23.18 18.01
CA PHE A 8 -35.93 -22.48 18.79
C PHE A 8 -37.32 -23.08 18.43
N LYS A 9 -37.96 -23.76 19.38
CA LYS A 9 -39.38 -24.16 19.28
C LYS A 9 -40.24 -22.92 19.61
N ALA A 10 -40.80 -22.27 18.59
CA ALA A 10 -41.85 -21.30 18.75
C ALA A 10 -43.21 -21.95 18.45
N HIS A 11 -44.14 -21.86 19.40
CA HIS A 11 -45.55 -22.26 19.23
C HIS A 11 -46.23 -21.21 18.32
N LEU A 12 -46.51 -21.56 17.10
CA LEU A 12 -47.27 -20.76 16.14
C LEU A 12 -48.75 -21.13 16.13
N LYS A 13 -49.59 -20.11 16.32
CA LYS A 13 -51.01 -20.18 16.04
C LYS A 13 -51.28 -20.24 14.52
N PRO A 14 -52.28 -20.98 14.04
CA PRO A 14 -52.54 -21.11 12.59
C PRO A 14 -53.14 -19.83 12.02
N GLY A 15 -52.45 -19.24 11.03
CA GLY A 15 -53.02 -18.10 10.27
C GLY A 15 -52.06 -17.06 9.69
N PHE A 16 -50.76 -17.30 9.58
CA PHE A 16 -49.88 -16.38 8.87
C PHE A 16 -49.23 -17.04 7.64
N HIS A 17 -49.64 -16.56 6.47
CA HIS A 17 -49.07 -16.97 5.17
C HIS A 17 -47.60 -16.59 5.00
N LEU A 18 -46.87 -17.51 4.35
CA LEU A 18 -45.47 -17.41 3.90
C LEU A 18 -45.21 -16.20 3.01
N VAL A 19 -44.78 -15.08 3.59
CA VAL A 19 -44.16 -13.96 2.84
C VAL A 19 -42.73 -13.67 3.33
N LYS A 20 -42.32 -14.23 4.48
CA LYS A 20 -41.00 -13.96 5.07
C LYS A 20 -39.82 -14.77 4.49
N THR A 21 -40.05 -15.85 3.78
CA THR A 21 -38.98 -16.75 3.31
C THR A 21 -38.31 -16.23 2.03
N GLU A 22 -39.07 -15.64 1.12
CA GLU A 22 -38.49 -15.11 -0.15
C GLU A 22 -37.67 -13.84 0.03
N VAL A 23 -38.07 -12.97 0.97
CA VAL A 23 -37.31 -11.72 1.26
C VAL A 23 -35.97 -12.05 1.93
N THR A 24 -35.93 -13.04 2.82
CA THR A 24 -34.69 -13.43 3.51
C THR A 24 -33.71 -14.14 2.56
N LEU A 25 -34.19 -14.99 1.66
CA LEU A 25 -33.37 -15.63 0.62
C LEU A 25 -32.87 -14.62 -0.42
N GLY A 26 -33.69 -13.64 -0.78
CA GLY A 26 -33.30 -12.55 -1.68
C GLY A 26 -32.22 -11.66 -1.07
N LEU A 27 -32.35 -11.28 0.21
CA LEU A 27 -31.33 -10.50 0.91
C LEU A 27 -29.99 -11.27 1.06
N CYS A 28 -30.05 -12.53 1.47
CA CYS A 28 -28.84 -13.37 1.55
C CYS A 28 -28.17 -13.54 0.17
N SER A 29 -28.94 -13.72 -0.89
CA SER A 29 -28.40 -13.83 -2.26
C SER A 29 -27.80 -12.50 -2.76
N LEU A 30 -28.36 -11.34 -2.38
CA LEU A 30 -27.80 -10.02 -2.69
C LEU A 30 -26.50 -9.78 -1.90
N ILE A 31 -26.49 -10.07 -0.61
CA ILE A 31 -25.30 -9.93 0.24
C ILE A 31 -24.14 -10.82 -0.30
N ILE A 32 -24.41 -12.09 -0.59
CA ILE A 32 -23.41 -13.01 -1.14
C ILE A 32 -22.87 -12.51 -2.48
N LYS A 33 -23.73 -11.97 -3.37
CA LYS A 33 -23.28 -11.41 -4.65
C LYS A 33 -22.47 -10.13 -4.49
N GLU A 34 -22.77 -9.30 -3.50
CA GLU A 34 -21.96 -8.13 -3.20
C GLU A 34 -20.60 -8.50 -2.60
N GLU A 35 -20.56 -9.48 -1.69
CA GLU A 35 -19.29 -10.01 -1.14
C GLU A 35 -18.45 -10.68 -2.24
N GLU A 36 -19.03 -11.49 -3.13
CA GLU A 36 -18.35 -12.05 -4.29
C GLU A 36 -17.80 -10.96 -5.23
N LYS A 37 -18.60 -9.91 -5.49
CA LYS A 37 -18.21 -8.78 -6.33
C LYS A 37 -17.07 -7.97 -5.72
N MET A 38 -17.05 -7.79 -4.40
CA MET A 38 -15.96 -7.09 -3.70
C MET A 38 -14.68 -7.93 -3.64
N ALA A 39 -14.79 -9.25 -3.50
CA ALA A 39 -13.65 -10.17 -3.53
C ALA A 39 -12.92 -10.22 -4.89
N ASP A 40 -13.55 -9.76 -5.97
CA ASP A 40 -12.94 -9.65 -7.29
C ASP A 40 -12.17 -8.34 -7.51
N LEU A 41 -12.31 -7.36 -6.63
CA LEU A 41 -11.52 -6.12 -6.69
C LEU A 41 -10.11 -6.35 -6.14
N ARG A 42 -9.09 -5.92 -6.90
CA ARG A 42 -7.68 -6.23 -6.64
C ARG A 42 -6.84 -4.96 -6.68
N LEU A 43 -6.02 -4.79 -5.64
CA LEU A 43 -5.04 -3.73 -5.52
C LEU A 43 -3.64 -4.33 -5.54
N LEU A 44 -2.77 -3.85 -6.44
CA LEU A 44 -1.34 -4.17 -6.46
C LEU A 44 -0.57 -2.96 -5.96
N ALA A 45 0.18 -3.12 -4.86
CA ALA A 45 1.08 -2.11 -4.31
C ALA A 45 2.53 -2.45 -4.69
N CYS A 46 3.27 -1.52 -5.31
CA CYS A 46 4.63 -1.70 -5.77
C CYS A 46 5.55 -0.70 -5.09
N PHE A 47 6.45 -1.18 -4.22
CA PHE A 47 7.33 -0.34 -3.41
C PHE A 47 8.79 -0.83 -3.42
N ALA A 48 9.69 0.00 -2.89
CA ALA A 48 11.12 -0.25 -2.97
C ALA A 48 11.64 -1.12 -1.82
N HIS A 49 11.28 -0.78 -0.57
CA HIS A 49 11.88 -1.36 0.62
C HIS A 49 10.83 -1.93 1.58
N PRO A 50 11.21 -2.88 2.45
CA PRO A 50 10.39 -3.23 3.61
C PRO A 50 10.20 -2.00 4.51
N ASP A 51 8.96 -1.64 4.81
CA ASP A 51 8.40 -0.50 5.54
C ASP A 51 7.66 0.54 4.66
N ASP A 52 7.92 0.57 3.37
CA ASP A 52 7.19 1.45 2.44
C ASP A 52 5.70 1.12 2.36
N GLU A 53 5.31 -0.14 2.57
CA GLU A 53 3.91 -0.57 2.64
C GLU A 53 3.24 -0.12 3.95
N ALA A 54 4.03 0.21 4.97
CA ALA A 54 3.54 0.48 6.31
C ALA A 54 3.30 1.98 6.57
N PHE A 55 4.35 2.81 6.41
CA PHE A 55 4.29 4.22 6.79
C PHE A 55 3.38 5.06 5.90
N PRO A 56 3.57 5.09 4.56
CA PRO A 56 2.79 5.98 3.70
C PRO A 56 1.41 5.45 3.31
N VAL A 57 1.19 4.13 3.32
CA VAL A 57 0.00 3.52 2.70
C VAL A 57 -0.66 2.41 3.51
N GLY A 58 -0.14 2.09 4.70
CA GLY A 58 -0.62 0.95 5.50
C GLY A 58 -2.09 1.05 5.89
N GLY A 59 -2.62 2.24 6.07
CA GLY A 59 -4.04 2.47 6.31
C GLY A 59 -4.91 2.13 5.10
N LEU A 60 -4.50 2.56 3.89
CA LEU A 60 -5.20 2.22 2.65
C LEU A 60 -5.17 0.71 2.39
N LEU A 61 -4.01 0.06 2.56
CA LEU A 61 -3.91 -1.40 2.39
C LEU A 61 -4.83 -2.13 3.37
N ALA A 62 -4.80 -1.75 4.66
CA ALA A 62 -5.65 -2.32 5.70
C ALA A 62 -7.14 -2.11 5.43
N SER A 63 -7.55 -0.92 4.97
CA SER A 63 -8.94 -0.62 4.65
C SER A 63 -9.47 -1.45 3.49
N ASN A 64 -8.64 -1.68 2.46
CA ASN A 64 -9.01 -2.51 1.32
C ASN A 64 -9.15 -3.98 1.70
N VAL A 65 -8.25 -4.51 2.52
CA VAL A 65 -8.38 -5.88 3.06
C VAL A 65 -9.64 -6.02 3.92
N ALA A 66 -9.91 -5.04 4.81
CA ALA A 66 -11.12 -5.04 5.65
C ALA A 66 -12.42 -4.97 4.81
N ALA A 67 -12.37 -4.33 3.64
CA ALA A 67 -13.46 -4.29 2.68
C ALA A 67 -13.59 -5.58 1.84
N GLY A 68 -12.81 -6.63 2.12
CA GLY A 68 -12.83 -7.90 1.37
C GLY A 68 -12.14 -7.88 0.02
N ARG A 69 -11.42 -6.82 -0.32
CA ARG A 69 -10.65 -6.69 -1.56
C ARG A 69 -9.33 -7.47 -1.46
N ARG A 70 -8.89 -8.01 -2.58
CA ARG A 70 -7.60 -8.71 -2.64
C ARG A 70 -6.46 -7.71 -2.80
N VAL A 71 -5.48 -7.77 -1.92
CA VAL A 71 -4.34 -6.85 -1.92
C VAL A 71 -3.04 -7.65 -2.03
N ARG A 72 -2.22 -7.31 -3.03
CA ARG A 72 -0.89 -7.88 -3.24
C ARG A 72 0.17 -6.80 -3.12
N LEU A 73 1.31 -7.16 -2.53
CA LEU A 73 2.47 -6.30 -2.40
C LEU A 73 3.62 -6.83 -3.27
N LEU A 74 4.33 -5.92 -3.94
CA LEU A 74 5.62 -6.18 -4.58
C LEU A 74 6.64 -5.23 -3.96
N THR A 75 7.78 -5.79 -3.53
CA THR A 75 8.91 -5.04 -2.98
C THR A 75 10.17 -5.33 -3.79
N THR A 76 10.98 -4.32 -4.11
CA THR A 76 12.12 -4.52 -5.01
C THR A 76 13.40 -4.95 -4.32
N THR A 77 13.68 -4.44 -3.12
CA THR A 77 14.92 -4.70 -2.37
C THR A 77 14.64 -5.18 -0.95
N LEU A 78 15.68 -5.47 -0.18
CA LEU A 78 15.58 -5.76 1.26
C LEU A 78 15.97 -4.57 2.15
N GLY A 79 16.29 -3.40 1.56
CA GLY A 79 16.64 -2.22 2.31
C GLY A 79 17.95 -2.36 3.10
N GLU A 80 18.97 -2.99 2.51
CA GLU A 80 20.23 -3.33 3.16
C GLU A 80 21.06 -2.12 3.58
N GLU A 81 20.83 -0.96 2.94
CA GLU A 81 21.52 0.30 3.24
C GLU A 81 20.80 1.14 4.30
N GLY A 82 19.63 0.70 4.78
CA GLY A 82 18.84 1.39 5.79
C GLY A 82 19.58 1.61 7.11
N GLU A 83 19.10 2.56 7.90
CA GLU A 83 19.54 2.77 9.28
C GLU A 83 19.04 1.63 10.18
N ILE A 84 19.81 1.32 11.23
CA ILE A 84 19.37 0.42 12.31
C ILE A 84 18.99 1.31 13.49
N ARG A 85 17.69 1.59 13.64
CA ARG A 85 17.19 2.55 14.64
C ARG A 85 17.00 1.95 16.03
N GLN A 86 17.00 0.62 16.14
CA GLN A 86 16.95 -0.08 17.42
C GLN A 86 18.27 -0.83 17.61
N GLU A 87 19.04 -0.45 18.65
CA GLU A 87 20.29 -1.09 18.99
C GLU A 87 20.10 -2.61 19.21
N GLY A 88 20.99 -3.41 18.62
CA GLY A 88 20.94 -4.86 18.70
C GLY A 88 19.87 -5.56 17.85
N ALA A 89 19.04 -4.83 17.12
CA ALA A 89 18.01 -5.42 16.25
C ALA A 89 18.62 -6.10 15.02
N ALA A 90 19.73 -5.58 14.49
CA ALA A 90 20.47 -6.13 13.36
C ALA A 90 21.93 -5.63 13.39
N THR A 91 22.76 -6.18 12.48
CA THR A 91 24.03 -5.58 12.03
C THR A 91 23.91 -5.20 10.55
N LYS A 92 24.87 -4.46 10.01
CA LYS A 92 24.86 -4.13 8.57
C LYS A 92 24.84 -5.38 7.68
N GLU A 93 25.53 -6.44 8.08
CA GLU A 93 25.59 -7.71 7.35
C GLU A 93 24.27 -8.50 7.41
N THR A 94 23.51 -8.36 8.49
CA THR A 94 22.27 -9.11 8.73
C THR A 94 21.02 -8.31 8.42
N LEU A 95 21.12 -7.00 8.21
CA LEU A 95 19.99 -6.09 8.09
C LEU A 95 18.97 -6.55 7.04
N GLY A 96 19.39 -6.85 5.82
CA GLY A 96 18.50 -7.31 4.77
C GLY A 96 17.72 -8.58 5.14
N GLN A 97 18.37 -9.55 5.81
CA GLN A 97 17.70 -10.78 6.25
C GLN A 97 16.69 -10.51 7.37
N ILE A 98 17.01 -9.62 8.30
CA ILE A 98 16.09 -9.23 9.37
C ILE A 98 14.91 -8.48 8.77
N ARG A 99 15.13 -7.54 7.84
CA ARG A 99 14.04 -6.80 7.16
C ARG A 99 13.13 -7.71 6.32
N ARG A 100 13.65 -8.81 5.77
CA ARG A 100 12.81 -9.85 5.13
C ARG A 100 11.83 -10.47 6.13
N ILE A 101 12.28 -10.76 7.35
CA ILE A 101 11.41 -11.31 8.41
C ILE A 101 10.39 -10.26 8.85
N GLU A 102 10.82 -9.01 9.01
CA GLU A 102 9.97 -7.88 9.37
C GLU A 102 8.88 -7.65 8.32
N LEU A 103 9.23 -7.67 7.03
CA LEU A 103 8.27 -7.59 5.92
C LEU A 103 7.25 -8.74 5.95
N SER A 104 7.68 -9.96 6.23
CA SER A 104 6.77 -11.10 6.36
C SER A 104 5.80 -10.95 7.54
N CYS A 105 6.24 -10.30 8.62
CA CYS A 105 5.37 -9.92 9.73
C CYS A 105 4.35 -8.85 9.29
N ALA A 106 4.80 -7.80 8.61
CA ALA A 106 3.98 -6.69 8.14
C ALA A 106 2.88 -7.14 7.16
N VAL A 107 3.24 -7.99 6.20
CA VAL A 107 2.28 -8.61 5.25
C VAL A 107 1.17 -9.36 5.99
N LYS A 108 1.52 -10.12 7.04
CA LYS A 108 0.54 -10.82 7.87
C LYS A 108 -0.32 -9.88 8.71
N ALA A 109 0.30 -8.83 9.28
CA ALA A 109 -0.40 -7.84 10.11
C ALA A 109 -1.45 -7.08 9.27
N LEU A 110 -1.14 -6.75 8.02
CA LEU A 110 -2.07 -6.13 7.08
C LEU A 110 -3.11 -7.12 6.52
N GLY A 111 -2.87 -8.44 6.60
CA GLY A 111 -3.74 -9.45 5.98
C GLY A 111 -3.66 -9.51 4.46
N LEU A 112 -2.50 -9.14 3.88
CA LEU A 112 -2.33 -9.16 2.42
C LEU A 112 -2.41 -10.59 1.87
N GLU A 113 -2.93 -10.73 0.65
CA GLU A 113 -3.08 -12.03 -0.01
C GLU A 113 -1.73 -12.68 -0.30
N SER A 114 -0.79 -11.89 -0.79
CA SER A 114 0.55 -12.37 -1.14
C SER A 114 1.54 -11.20 -1.26
N HIS A 115 2.80 -11.57 -1.30
CA HIS A 115 3.91 -10.66 -1.43
C HIS A 115 4.96 -11.25 -2.37
N GLU A 116 5.44 -10.45 -3.33
CA GLU A 116 6.56 -10.75 -4.23
C GLU A 116 7.76 -9.88 -3.87
N LEU A 117 8.94 -10.48 -3.80
CA LEU A 117 10.20 -9.78 -3.57
C LEU A 117 11.13 -9.95 -4.79
N LEU A 118 11.55 -8.85 -5.40
CA LEU A 118 12.40 -8.90 -6.60
C LEU A 118 13.86 -9.18 -6.31
N GLU A 119 14.31 -9.03 -5.07
CA GLU A 119 15.67 -9.35 -4.58
C GLU A 119 16.80 -8.55 -5.25
N TYR A 120 16.53 -7.34 -5.71
CA TYR A 120 17.58 -6.38 -6.01
C TYR A 120 18.23 -5.91 -4.69
N ARG A 121 19.44 -5.34 -4.79
CA ARG A 121 20.09 -4.72 -3.64
C ARG A 121 19.60 -3.28 -3.50
N ASP A 122 19.39 -2.85 -2.27
CA ASP A 122 19.14 -1.44 -1.93
C ASP A 122 20.30 -0.57 -2.45
N SER A 123 19.94 0.50 -3.15
CA SER A 123 20.92 1.41 -3.77
C SER A 123 21.46 2.45 -2.79
N GLY A 124 20.80 2.63 -1.64
CA GLY A 124 21.08 3.73 -0.72
C GLY A 124 20.70 5.10 -1.28
N MET A 125 21.04 6.14 -0.54
CA MET A 125 20.78 7.51 -0.98
C MET A 125 21.71 7.93 -2.12
N ALA A 126 21.28 8.91 -2.90
CA ALA A 126 22.08 9.45 -4.02
C ALA A 126 23.49 9.87 -3.56
N GLY A 127 24.50 9.40 -4.30
CA GLY A 127 25.90 9.66 -4.01
C GLY A 127 26.55 8.75 -2.97
N TRP A 128 25.86 7.72 -2.48
CA TRP A 128 26.48 6.70 -1.63
C TRP A 128 27.22 5.65 -2.47
N ASP A 129 28.26 5.04 -1.90
CA ASP A 129 29.03 3.98 -2.56
C ASP A 129 28.17 2.79 -2.99
N ALA A 130 27.05 2.57 -2.30
CA ALA A 130 26.08 1.54 -2.64
C ALA A 130 25.45 1.72 -4.04
N ASN A 131 25.43 2.97 -4.57
CA ASN A 131 24.95 3.25 -5.93
C ASN A 131 25.79 2.55 -7.01
N ASP A 132 27.07 2.31 -6.75
CA ASP A 132 28.00 1.67 -7.69
C ASP A 132 27.94 0.12 -7.65
N HIS A 133 27.15 -0.44 -6.72
CA HIS A 133 27.05 -1.90 -6.60
C HIS A 133 26.31 -2.49 -7.82
N PRO A 134 26.87 -3.55 -8.49
CA PRO A 134 26.27 -4.09 -9.73
C PRO A 134 24.83 -4.62 -9.58
N ARG A 135 24.42 -5.00 -8.37
CA ARG A 135 23.07 -5.46 -8.05
C ARG A 135 22.17 -4.38 -7.47
N ALA A 136 22.67 -3.15 -7.31
CA ALA A 136 21.83 -2.03 -6.85
C ALA A 136 20.63 -1.89 -7.79
N TYR A 137 19.46 -1.62 -7.22
CA TYR A 137 18.22 -1.59 -7.99
C TYR A 137 18.24 -0.53 -9.10
N ILE A 138 18.88 0.62 -8.85
CA ILE A 138 19.04 1.68 -9.88
C ILE A 138 19.91 1.24 -11.08
N ASN A 139 20.72 0.20 -10.93
CA ASN A 139 21.57 -0.37 -12.00
C ASN A 139 20.89 -1.57 -12.70
N ALA A 140 19.67 -1.93 -12.28
CA ALA A 140 18.91 -3.00 -12.92
C ALA A 140 18.55 -2.63 -14.36
N ASN A 141 18.47 -3.64 -15.23
CA ASN A 141 17.99 -3.44 -16.59
C ASN A 141 16.50 -3.11 -16.56
N ASP A 142 16.12 -1.89 -16.96
CA ASP A 142 14.73 -1.40 -16.98
C ASP A 142 13.80 -2.40 -17.68
N TYR A 143 14.20 -2.97 -18.81
CA TYR A 143 13.39 -3.93 -19.57
C TYR A 143 13.03 -5.16 -18.72
N ILE A 144 14.00 -5.72 -17.98
CA ILE A 144 13.78 -6.91 -17.15
C ILE A 144 12.86 -6.59 -15.97
N VAL A 145 13.07 -5.43 -15.32
CA VAL A 145 12.22 -5.00 -14.21
C VAL A 145 10.78 -4.78 -14.68
N ILE A 146 10.61 -4.04 -15.77
CA ILE A 146 9.29 -3.74 -16.34
C ILE A 146 8.60 -5.04 -16.79
N GLU A 147 9.34 -5.99 -17.39
CA GLU A 147 8.81 -7.31 -17.75
C GLU A 147 8.24 -8.05 -16.53
N ARG A 148 8.95 -8.05 -15.41
CA ARG A 148 8.48 -8.68 -14.15
C ARG A 148 7.22 -8.00 -13.63
N LEU A 149 7.18 -6.67 -13.61
CA LEU A 149 6.01 -5.91 -13.18
C LEU A 149 4.80 -6.14 -14.11
N VAL A 150 5.00 -6.16 -15.42
CA VAL A 150 3.93 -6.48 -16.39
C VAL A 150 3.42 -7.91 -16.17
N ARG A 151 4.29 -8.86 -15.85
CA ARG A 151 3.90 -10.24 -15.50
C ARG A 151 3.00 -10.24 -14.27
N GLU A 152 3.40 -9.57 -13.18
CA GLU A 152 2.60 -9.46 -11.97
C GLU A 152 1.22 -8.84 -12.23
N ILE A 153 1.17 -7.78 -13.05
CA ILE A 153 -0.09 -7.14 -13.44
C ILE A 153 -0.97 -8.11 -14.23
N ARG A 154 -0.41 -8.84 -15.18
CA ARG A 154 -1.16 -9.81 -16.02
C ARG A 154 -1.63 -11.05 -15.24
N GLU A 155 -0.85 -11.50 -14.26
CA GLU A 155 -1.19 -12.65 -13.40
C GLU A 155 -2.22 -12.26 -12.35
N PHE A 156 -2.00 -11.18 -11.62
CA PHE A 156 -2.88 -10.76 -10.53
C PHE A 156 -4.13 -10.03 -11.03
N ARG A 157 -4.06 -9.36 -12.19
CA ARG A 157 -5.14 -8.60 -12.82
C ARG A 157 -5.74 -7.52 -11.91
N PRO A 158 -4.93 -6.60 -11.35
CA PRO A 158 -5.43 -5.56 -10.46
C PRO A 158 -6.19 -4.49 -11.25
N GLN A 159 -7.29 -3.99 -10.69
CA GLN A 159 -7.96 -2.80 -11.22
C GLN A 159 -7.23 -1.53 -10.77
N VAL A 160 -6.63 -1.56 -9.59
CA VAL A 160 -5.90 -0.42 -9.03
C VAL A 160 -4.45 -0.81 -8.76
N ILE A 161 -3.53 0.07 -9.16
CA ILE A 161 -2.10 -0.04 -8.84
C ILE A 161 -1.69 1.17 -8.00
N LEU A 162 -0.81 0.94 -7.02
CA LEU A 162 -0.28 1.93 -6.10
C LEU A 162 1.25 1.88 -6.10
N THR A 163 1.90 3.04 -6.17
CA THR A 163 3.35 3.19 -6.05
C THR A 163 3.70 4.58 -5.50
N PHE A 164 4.98 4.98 -5.48
CA PHE A 164 5.40 6.34 -5.13
C PHE A 164 5.13 7.33 -6.24
N GLU A 165 5.03 8.62 -5.87
CA GLU A 165 5.08 9.71 -6.84
C GLU A 165 6.50 9.80 -7.47
N PRO A 166 6.65 10.45 -8.65
CA PRO A 166 7.90 10.44 -9.42
C PRO A 166 9.14 10.98 -8.69
N GLY A 167 8.98 11.85 -7.68
CA GLY A 167 10.07 12.35 -6.84
C GLY A 167 10.49 11.39 -5.72
N GLY A 168 9.78 10.28 -5.52
CA GLY A 168 10.12 9.24 -4.54
C GLY A 168 9.98 9.70 -3.09
N LEU A 169 9.00 10.52 -2.77
CA LEU A 169 8.65 11.10 -1.47
C LEU A 169 9.73 12.03 -0.87
N TYR A 170 10.97 11.64 -0.89
CA TYR A 170 12.13 12.36 -0.34
C TYR A 170 13.39 12.19 -1.18
N GLY A 171 13.25 11.74 -2.42
CA GLY A 171 14.33 11.65 -3.38
C GLY A 171 15.17 10.37 -3.29
N HIS A 172 14.69 9.30 -2.65
CA HIS A 172 15.41 8.03 -2.64
C HIS A 172 15.48 7.45 -4.07
N PRO A 173 16.68 7.08 -4.57
CA PRO A 173 16.84 6.60 -5.95
C PRO A 173 15.96 5.39 -6.27
N ASP A 174 15.81 4.43 -5.35
CA ASP A 174 14.97 3.24 -5.54
C ASP A 174 13.47 3.57 -5.58
N HIS A 175 13.02 4.59 -4.81
CA HIS A 175 11.63 5.05 -4.87
C HIS A 175 11.31 5.69 -6.22
N ILE A 176 12.24 6.49 -6.76
CA ILE A 176 12.13 7.09 -8.09
C ILE A 176 12.10 5.99 -9.16
N ALA A 177 12.97 4.99 -9.04
CA ALA A 177 13.06 3.89 -9.99
C ALA A 177 11.78 3.04 -10.01
N ILE A 178 11.25 2.62 -8.85
CA ILE A 178 10.03 1.79 -8.80
C ILE A 178 8.80 2.59 -9.27
N SER A 179 8.72 3.89 -8.99
CA SER A 179 7.68 4.76 -9.53
C SER A 179 7.67 4.75 -11.06
N LYS A 180 8.83 4.99 -11.68
CA LYS A 180 9.02 4.95 -13.14
C LYS A 180 8.67 3.59 -13.72
N HIS A 181 9.19 2.52 -13.15
CA HIS A 181 9.00 1.15 -13.65
C HIS A 181 7.53 0.72 -13.54
N THR A 182 6.87 1.01 -12.40
CA THR A 182 5.45 0.66 -12.19
C THR A 182 4.54 1.44 -13.13
N THR A 183 4.81 2.73 -13.34
CA THR A 183 4.05 3.57 -14.28
C THR A 183 4.18 3.03 -15.72
N THR A 184 5.40 2.68 -16.13
CA THR A 184 5.64 2.08 -17.46
C THR A 184 4.95 0.72 -17.58
N ALA A 185 5.01 -0.11 -16.55
CA ALA A 185 4.37 -1.43 -16.55
C ALA A 185 2.84 -1.32 -16.61
N PHE A 186 2.25 -0.33 -15.92
CA PHE A 186 0.82 -0.02 -16.02
C PHE A 186 0.40 0.23 -17.46
N ASP A 187 1.13 1.11 -18.16
CA ASP A 187 0.83 1.50 -19.53
C ASP A 187 1.03 0.32 -20.53
N LEU A 188 1.99 -0.59 -20.27
CA LEU A 188 2.35 -1.71 -21.15
C LEU A 188 1.55 -3.00 -20.89
N ALA A 189 0.95 -3.18 -19.72
CA ALA A 189 0.30 -4.45 -19.37
C ALA A 189 -0.87 -4.82 -20.27
N ALA A 190 -1.56 -3.83 -20.84
CA ALA A 190 -2.65 -4.01 -21.79
C ALA A 190 -2.18 -4.25 -23.23
N ASP A 191 -0.94 -3.91 -23.58
CA ASP A 191 -0.42 -4.02 -24.93
C ASP A 191 -0.13 -5.49 -25.28
N PRO A 192 -0.82 -6.08 -26.27
CA PRO A 192 -0.59 -7.46 -26.69
C PRO A 192 0.76 -7.66 -27.42
N THR A 193 1.45 -6.60 -27.80
CA THR A 193 2.77 -6.67 -28.43
C THR A 193 3.92 -6.58 -27.43
N ALA A 194 3.66 -6.00 -26.24
CA ALA A 194 4.66 -5.92 -25.19
C ALA A 194 4.84 -7.28 -24.52
N PHE A 195 6.09 -7.72 -24.39
CA PHE A 195 6.45 -8.98 -23.72
C PHE A 195 5.68 -10.20 -24.25
N ALA A 196 5.72 -10.42 -25.55
CA ALA A 196 4.96 -11.46 -26.26
C ALA A 196 5.22 -12.88 -25.73
N ASN A 197 6.40 -13.15 -25.15
CA ASN A 197 6.75 -14.39 -24.45
C ASN A 197 5.79 -14.71 -23.30
N GLN A 198 5.32 -13.72 -22.56
CA GLN A 198 4.35 -13.91 -21.49
C GLN A 198 3.00 -14.39 -22.04
N LEU A 199 2.57 -13.83 -23.16
CA LEU A 199 1.32 -14.21 -23.82
C LEU A 199 1.40 -15.62 -24.44
N ALA A 200 2.55 -15.95 -25.02
CA ALA A 200 2.83 -17.30 -25.52
C ALA A 200 2.79 -18.36 -24.40
N ASN A 201 3.08 -17.97 -23.16
CA ASN A 201 2.99 -18.82 -21.97
C ASN A 201 1.60 -18.78 -21.30
N GLY A 202 0.57 -18.23 -21.95
CA GLY A 202 -0.82 -18.30 -21.53
C GLY A 202 -1.34 -17.11 -20.74
N LEU A 203 -0.50 -16.11 -20.40
CA LEU A 203 -0.99 -14.87 -19.82
C LEU A 203 -1.83 -14.09 -20.82
N LYS A 204 -2.70 -13.24 -20.33
CA LYS A 204 -3.52 -12.36 -21.18
C LYS A 204 -3.18 -10.90 -20.89
N PRO A 205 -3.28 -10.00 -21.88
CA PRO A 205 -3.22 -8.57 -21.63
C PRO A 205 -4.23 -8.17 -20.54
N HIS A 206 -3.84 -7.23 -19.71
CA HIS A 206 -4.70 -6.68 -18.69
C HIS A 206 -4.52 -5.16 -18.61
N ALA A 207 -5.63 -4.43 -18.62
CA ALA A 207 -5.67 -2.98 -18.50
C ALA A 207 -6.08 -2.61 -17.05
N PRO A 208 -5.16 -2.29 -16.15
CA PRO A 208 -5.55 -1.72 -14.86
C PRO A 208 -6.31 -0.41 -15.08
N GLN A 209 -7.31 -0.13 -14.23
CA GLN A 209 -8.18 1.03 -14.46
C GLN A 209 -7.64 2.30 -13.81
N ARG A 210 -6.86 2.18 -12.73
CA ARG A 210 -6.29 3.33 -12.01
C ARG A 210 -4.88 3.07 -11.53
N LEU A 211 -4.06 4.14 -11.63
CA LEU A 211 -2.76 4.22 -10.98
C LEU A 211 -2.79 5.39 -9.99
N PHE A 212 -2.46 5.10 -8.75
CA PHE A 212 -2.27 6.11 -7.71
C PHE A 212 -0.82 6.17 -7.27
N TYR A 213 -0.36 7.38 -6.99
CA TYR A 213 0.90 7.65 -6.34
C TYR A 213 0.67 8.00 -4.88
N SER A 214 1.37 7.35 -3.98
CA SER A 214 1.49 7.81 -2.61
C SER A 214 2.29 9.11 -2.60
N ALA A 215 1.75 10.14 -1.97
CA ALA A 215 2.30 11.47 -1.97
C ALA A 215 2.23 12.10 -0.57
N ARG A 216 2.88 13.22 -0.39
CA ARG A 216 2.78 14.02 0.84
C ARG A 216 2.60 15.49 0.48
N PRO A 217 1.62 16.20 1.08
CA PRO A 217 1.49 17.64 0.88
C PRO A 217 2.76 18.37 1.34
N LYS A 218 3.18 19.36 0.57
CA LYS A 218 4.27 20.25 0.96
C LYS A 218 3.93 20.94 2.30
N GLY A 219 4.88 20.93 3.22
CA GLY A 219 4.67 21.44 4.58
C GLY A 219 4.14 20.42 5.60
N PHE A 220 3.66 19.25 5.16
CA PHE A 220 3.15 18.19 6.05
C PHE A 220 4.15 17.83 7.18
N ARG A 221 5.45 17.73 6.85
CA ARG A 221 6.48 17.36 7.83
C ARG A 221 6.63 18.39 8.96
N LEU A 222 6.47 19.67 8.65
CA LEU A 222 6.50 20.74 9.65
C LEU A 222 5.24 20.71 10.52
N GLU A 223 4.08 20.54 9.92
CA GLU A 223 2.82 20.46 10.65
C GLU A 223 2.81 19.22 11.58
N TRP A 224 3.29 18.09 11.10
CA TRP A 224 3.49 16.87 11.87
C TRP A 224 4.40 17.11 13.08
N ALA A 225 5.60 17.68 12.87
CA ALA A 225 6.52 17.98 13.96
C ALA A 225 5.91 18.93 15.00
N ASN A 226 5.21 19.97 14.55
CA ASN A 226 4.54 20.93 15.44
C ASN A 226 3.44 20.25 16.29
N LYS A 227 2.66 19.34 15.72
CA LYS A 227 1.63 18.62 16.48
C LYS A 227 2.21 17.69 17.55
N LEU A 228 3.28 16.97 17.21
CA LEU A 228 3.97 16.12 18.20
C LEU A 228 4.58 16.95 19.32
N ARG A 229 5.22 18.08 19.00
CA ARG A 229 5.78 19.02 20.01
C ARG A 229 4.69 19.64 20.89
N ALA A 230 3.56 20.02 20.31
CA ALA A 230 2.40 20.50 21.07
C ALA A 230 1.83 19.44 22.02
N ALA A 231 1.98 18.15 21.70
CA ALA A 231 1.62 17.03 22.56
C ALA A 231 2.69 16.69 23.61
N GLY A 232 3.79 17.47 23.70
CA GLY A 232 4.85 17.31 24.69
C GLY A 232 6.02 16.43 24.26
N GLU A 233 6.06 15.97 23.01
CA GLU A 233 7.18 15.17 22.50
C GLU A 233 8.35 16.06 22.06
N ASP A 234 9.58 15.63 22.39
CA ASP A 234 10.80 16.25 21.87
C ASP A 234 11.07 15.74 20.45
N PHE A 235 10.28 16.26 19.50
CA PHE A 235 10.35 15.85 18.11
C PHE A 235 11.15 16.90 17.29
N PRO A 236 12.14 16.48 16.46
CA PRO A 236 12.97 17.40 15.70
C PRO A 236 12.14 18.15 14.64
N LEU A 237 12.41 19.44 14.51
CA LEU A 237 11.89 20.21 13.38
C LEU A 237 12.58 19.77 12.08
N PRO A 238 11.88 19.80 10.95
CA PRO A 238 12.47 19.46 9.66
C PRO A 238 13.57 20.47 9.28
N THR A 239 14.61 19.96 8.62
CA THR A 239 15.66 20.80 8.04
C THR A 239 15.12 21.64 6.85
N THR A 240 15.88 22.65 6.42
CA THR A 240 15.51 23.46 5.25
C THR A 240 15.32 22.59 4.00
N GLU A 241 16.17 21.58 3.80
CA GLU A 241 16.04 20.61 2.72
C GLU A 241 14.74 19.81 2.82
N GLN A 242 14.44 19.25 3.99
CA GLN A 242 13.23 18.48 4.24
C GLN A 242 11.93 19.29 4.05
N LEU A 243 11.99 20.62 4.21
CA LEU A 243 10.85 21.50 3.94
C LEU A 243 10.57 21.69 2.44
N THR A 244 11.51 21.35 1.57
CA THR A 244 11.31 21.40 0.12
C THR A 244 10.58 20.18 -0.42
N HIS A 245 10.58 19.07 0.33
CA HIS A 245 9.96 17.81 -0.07
C HIS A 245 8.42 17.89 0.01
N GLY A 246 7.77 17.11 -0.85
CA GLY A 246 6.32 17.01 -0.92
C GLY A 246 5.74 17.65 -2.16
N ASN A 247 4.49 17.34 -2.42
CA ASN A 247 3.75 17.78 -3.60
C ASN A 247 2.94 19.05 -3.29
N PRO A 248 2.78 19.94 -4.28
CA PRO A 248 1.83 21.03 -4.16
C PRO A 248 0.44 20.53 -3.77
N PRO A 249 -0.30 21.23 -2.87
CA PRO A 249 -1.61 20.79 -2.43
C PRO A 249 -2.60 20.54 -3.58
N GLU A 250 -2.49 21.30 -4.68
CA GLU A 250 -3.30 21.18 -5.88
C GLU A 250 -3.05 19.91 -6.69
N GLU A 251 -1.95 19.21 -6.46
CA GLU A 251 -1.66 17.89 -7.05
C GLU A 251 -2.21 16.74 -6.22
N ILE A 252 -2.60 16.99 -4.97
CA ILE A 252 -3.18 15.96 -4.10
C ILE A 252 -4.64 15.79 -4.46
N HIS A 253 -4.96 14.72 -5.16
CA HIS A 253 -6.31 14.43 -5.64
C HIS A 253 -7.18 13.68 -4.63
N LEU A 254 -6.55 13.03 -3.63
CA LEU A 254 -7.25 12.19 -2.65
C LEU A 254 -6.55 12.31 -1.30
N THR A 255 -7.32 12.69 -0.29
CA THR A 255 -6.91 12.68 1.12
C THR A 255 -7.85 11.76 1.88
N LEU A 256 -7.33 10.68 2.43
CA LEU A 256 -8.10 9.69 3.17
C LEU A 256 -7.91 9.84 4.68
N ASP A 257 -9.01 9.81 5.42
CA ASP A 257 -8.99 9.57 6.85
C ASP A 257 -9.15 8.06 7.08
N LEU A 258 -8.07 7.43 7.48
CA LEU A 258 -7.93 6.00 7.71
C LEU A 258 -7.77 5.68 9.21
N SER A 259 -8.22 6.59 10.08
CA SER A 259 -8.15 6.46 11.55
C SER A 259 -8.83 5.17 12.04
N ALA A 260 -9.88 4.71 11.36
CA ALA A 260 -10.55 3.44 11.66
C ALA A 260 -9.63 2.21 11.49
N HIS A 261 -8.56 2.34 10.71
CA HIS A 261 -7.59 1.27 10.42
C HIS A 261 -6.22 1.52 11.07
N LEU A 262 -6.15 2.52 11.97
CA LEU A 262 -4.89 2.94 12.59
C LEU A 262 -4.24 1.80 13.39
N GLU A 263 -4.99 0.98 14.10
CA GLU A 263 -4.45 -0.15 14.88
C GLU A 263 -3.75 -1.17 13.99
N THR A 264 -4.35 -1.53 12.87
CA THR A 264 -3.76 -2.45 11.88
C THR A 264 -2.50 -1.84 11.24
N LYS A 265 -2.56 -0.57 10.85
CA LYS A 265 -1.40 0.17 10.34
C LYS A 265 -0.26 0.21 11.35
N MET A 266 -0.56 0.49 12.61
CA MET A 266 0.43 0.52 13.69
C MET A 266 1.05 -0.85 13.93
N ALA A 267 0.25 -1.92 13.92
CA ALA A 267 0.76 -3.28 14.03
C ALA A 267 1.74 -3.61 12.88
N CYS A 268 1.42 -3.19 11.66
CA CYS A 268 2.29 -3.32 10.49
C CYS A 268 3.61 -2.56 10.70
N ILE A 269 3.56 -1.28 11.06
CA ILE A 269 4.75 -0.45 11.32
C ILE A 269 5.65 -1.06 12.39
N LEU A 270 5.08 -1.58 13.47
CA LEU A 270 5.83 -2.18 14.58
C LEU A 270 6.47 -3.54 14.22
N CYS A 271 6.10 -4.16 13.10
CA CYS A 271 6.84 -5.29 12.56
C CYS A 271 8.25 -4.87 12.11
N HIS A 272 8.45 -3.63 11.65
CA HIS A 272 9.73 -3.10 11.14
C HIS A 272 10.61 -2.56 12.28
N ARG A 273 10.98 -3.43 13.21
CA ARG A 273 11.71 -3.08 14.42
C ARG A 273 13.06 -2.41 14.16
N THR A 274 13.74 -2.82 13.08
CA THR A 274 15.00 -2.17 12.69
C THR A 274 14.80 -0.72 12.25
N GLN A 275 13.60 -0.36 11.77
CA GLN A 275 13.27 0.97 11.20
C GLN A 275 12.51 1.87 12.19
N VAL A 276 12.02 1.32 13.30
CA VAL A 276 11.27 2.06 14.31
C VAL A 276 12.13 2.24 15.55
N ALA A 277 12.43 3.52 15.86
CA ALA A 277 13.18 3.84 17.08
C ALA A 277 12.36 3.51 18.35
N PRO A 278 13.00 3.03 19.43
CA PRO A 278 12.32 2.83 20.73
C PRO A 278 11.67 4.11 21.27
N SER A 279 12.20 5.28 20.88
CA SER A 279 11.68 6.60 21.24
C SER A 279 10.51 7.06 20.37
N TRP A 280 10.01 6.21 19.48
CA TRP A 280 8.93 6.58 18.56
C TRP A 280 7.66 7.03 19.32
N PRO A 281 7.11 8.23 19.02
CA PRO A 281 6.22 8.91 19.95
C PRO A 281 4.78 8.38 19.99
N TYR A 282 4.34 7.58 19.03
CA TYR A 282 2.92 7.25 18.83
C TYR A 282 2.22 6.51 19.97
N HIS A 283 2.98 5.87 20.85
CA HIS A 283 2.43 5.23 22.05
C HIS A 283 2.22 6.20 23.22
N ARG A 284 2.77 7.41 23.11
CA ARG A 284 2.80 8.39 24.20
C ARG A 284 1.94 9.61 23.96
N VAL A 285 1.66 9.91 22.67
CA VAL A 285 0.81 11.06 22.31
C VAL A 285 -0.67 10.72 22.47
N PRO A 286 -1.54 11.73 22.70
CA PRO A 286 -2.98 11.54 22.68
C PRO A 286 -3.44 10.88 21.38
N ARG A 287 -4.49 10.05 21.48
CA ARG A 287 -5.03 9.28 20.35
C ARG A 287 -5.35 10.17 19.15
N GLU A 288 -5.96 11.32 19.36
CA GLU A 288 -6.28 12.30 18.33
C GLU A 288 -5.06 12.81 17.57
N VAL A 289 -3.91 12.92 18.24
CA VAL A 289 -2.65 13.32 17.60
C VAL A 289 -2.11 12.16 16.75
N ALA A 290 -2.14 10.93 17.26
CA ALA A 290 -1.74 9.75 16.51
C ALA A 290 -2.63 9.54 15.27
N GLU A 291 -3.95 9.67 15.42
CA GLU A 291 -4.92 9.60 14.33
C GLU A 291 -4.66 10.67 13.26
N TRP A 292 -4.37 11.90 13.66
CA TRP A 292 -4.07 12.95 12.72
C TRP A 292 -2.77 12.70 11.96
N VAL A 293 -1.72 12.25 12.65
CA VAL A 293 -0.37 12.07 12.08
C VAL A 293 -0.29 10.81 11.22
N MET A 294 -0.90 9.71 11.66
CA MET A 294 -0.74 8.38 11.06
C MET A 294 -2.01 7.88 10.37
N GLY A 295 -3.17 8.43 10.73
CA GLY A 295 -4.45 8.04 10.14
C GLY A 295 -4.74 8.72 8.82
N ARG A 296 -3.98 9.76 8.41
CA ARG A 296 -4.17 10.45 7.14
C ARG A 296 -3.15 10.01 6.10
N GLU A 297 -3.66 9.71 4.91
CA GLU A 297 -2.85 9.35 3.75
C GLU A 297 -3.27 10.17 2.54
N TYR A 298 -2.31 10.44 1.65
CA TYR A 298 -2.47 11.39 0.55
C TYR A 298 -2.05 10.75 -0.76
N TYR A 299 -2.83 10.98 -1.82
CA TYR A 299 -2.62 10.32 -3.09
C TYR A 299 -2.82 11.27 -4.28
N ILE A 300 -2.04 11.02 -5.32
CA ILE A 300 -2.19 11.60 -6.64
C ILE A 300 -2.73 10.51 -7.56
N ARG A 301 -3.84 10.71 -8.24
CA ARG A 301 -4.29 9.81 -9.30
C ARG A 301 -3.50 10.12 -10.57
N ALA A 302 -2.60 9.20 -10.95
CA ALA A 302 -1.72 9.34 -12.10
C ALA A 302 -2.35 8.82 -13.40
N ARG A 303 -3.29 7.84 -13.28
CA ARG A 303 -4.04 7.31 -14.42
C ARG A 303 -5.48 6.98 -14.01
N PRO A 304 -6.49 7.30 -14.82
CA PRO A 304 -6.39 8.36 -15.81
C PRO A 304 -6.03 9.70 -15.16
N ASP A 305 -5.42 10.59 -15.93
CA ASP A 305 -4.99 11.91 -15.45
C ASP A 305 -6.18 12.70 -14.86
N VAL A 306 -5.90 13.44 -13.80
CA VAL A 306 -6.85 14.35 -13.15
C VAL A 306 -6.29 15.76 -13.24
N PRO A 307 -7.09 16.74 -13.67
CA PRO A 307 -6.67 18.13 -13.65
C PRO A 307 -6.31 18.61 -12.25
N PRO A 308 -5.29 19.47 -12.09
CA PRO A 308 -4.96 20.06 -10.80
C PRO A 308 -6.16 20.75 -10.16
N GLY A 309 -6.35 20.53 -8.85
CA GLY A 309 -7.45 21.13 -8.09
C GLY A 309 -8.78 20.36 -8.18
N GLU A 310 -8.86 19.28 -8.95
CA GLU A 310 -10.01 18.37 -8.93
C GLU A 310 -9.79 17.28 -7.88
N ASN A 311 -10.80 17.05 -7.04
CA ASN A 311 -10.82 15.93 -6.11
C ASN A 311 -11.39 14.68 -6.78
N VAL A 312 -10.85 13.53 -6.43
CA VAL A 312 -11.45 12.23 -6.72
C VAL A 312 -12.28 11.76 -5.50
N SER A 313 -13.09 10.74 -5.69
CA SER A 313 -13.84 10.11 -4.60
C SER A 313 -12.95 9.57 -3.49
N ASP A 314 -13.50 9.44 -2.28
CA ASP A 314 -12.83 8.92 -1.08
C ASP A 314 -12.50 7.41 -1.14
N ASP A 315 -12.75 6.74 -2.26
CA ASP A 315 -12.39 5.35 -2.50
C ASP A 315 -11.58 5.21 -3.80
N VAL A 316 -10.40 4.57 -3.71
CA VAL A 316 -9.56 4.29 -4.89
C VAL A 316 -10.25 3.37 -5.91
N PHE A 317 -11.30 2.64 -5.49
CA PHE A 317 -12.12 1.78 -6.32
C PHE A 317 -13.47 2.39 -6.71
N ASP A 318 -13.75 3.64 -6.37
CA ASP A 318 -15.03 4.25 -6.72
C ASP A 318 -15.34 4.09 -8.20
N SER A 319 -16.57 3.66 -8.51
CA SER A 319 -17.04 3.44 -9.89
C SER A 319 -16.22 2.41 -10.70
N ILE A 320 -15.38 1.58 -10.06
CA ILE A 320 -14.69 0.45 -10.70
C ILE A 320 -15.59 -0.78 -10.66
N ALA A 321 -15.78 -1.39 -11.82
CA ALA A 321 -16.42 -2.70 -11.92
C ALA A 321 -15.37 -3.82 -11.80
N PRO A 322 -15.66 -4.93 -11.13
CA PRO A 322 -14.86 -6.16 -11.23
C PRO A 322 -14.80 -6.64 -12.69
N ASP A 323 -13.72 -7.36 -13.03
CA ASP A 323 -13.52 -7.96 -14.37
C ASP A 323 -14.52 -9.08 -14.67
#